data_fcdf964a1dda25499760a116b8204741
#
_entry.id   fcdf964a1dda25499760a116b8204741
#
_cell.length_a   1.000
_cell.length_b   1.000
_cell.length_c   1.000
_cell.angle_alpha   90.00
_cell.angle_beta   90.00
_cell.angle_gamma   90.00
#
_symmetry.space_group_name_H-M   'P 1'
#
loop_
_entity.id
_entity.type
_entity.pdbx_description
1 polymer ?
#
loop_
_entity_poly.entity_id
_entity_poly.type
_entity_poly.pdbx_seq_one_letter_code
_entity_poly.pdbx_strand_id
1 'polypeptide(L)'
;RVCQIGLFSLTLPMAVHAQSLPVIAQHPIKNVIKNLEQPTTQQTQQKTKQNKSIAQMRIMHIDLDYVFDTDKAQQQRNIQALIQRIQNIRPNTIFLQAFADPDANGSADQVYFENCYMPVRDNLFQQVLQQIRQNTQVQHVYAWLPVLAWELPKDQQLNYVQHRQGGQKGYIRLSPFEQKNLDIIVDIYRDFIQHNPVDGVLYHDDVTLSDYEDSSALAHKYYQQWGFSHRIFKDLRHPEQARLAKYKTAYLDQLAAGITQVLKQYKPNLLVARNMYAPVVPQPQSEQWFAQSMPSTYRYYDYNAIMAMPYMEQSKDHKKFYLDLIQHAKKYDPNLDRTIFELQTVN
;
A
#
# COMPACT_ATOMS: atom_id res chain seq x y z
N ARG A 1 65.98 17.25 -6.31
CA ARG A 1 65.10 16.46 -7.21
C ARG A 1 64.10 15.72 -6.35
N VAL A 2 62.86 16.19 -6.29
CA VAL A 2 61.76 15.57 -5.53
C VAL A 2 60.87 14.83 -6.54
N CYS A 3 60.72 13.50 -6.36
CA CYS A 3 59.76 12.70 -7.11
C CYS A 3 58.38 12.89 -6.55
N GLN A 4 57.45 13.41 -7.34
CA GLN A 4 56.02 13.39 -7.07
C GLN A 4 55.48 12.02 -7.52
N ILE A 5 54.94 11.25 -6.58
CA ILE A 5 54.16 10.02 -6.83
C ILE A 5 52.70 10.45 -6.92
N GLY A 6 52.13 10.43 -8.13
CA GLY A 6 50.71 10.68 -8.34
C GLY A 6 49.89 9.44 -7.95
N LEU A 7 49.01 9.58 -6.94
CA LEU A 7 47.97 8.60 -6.66
C LEU A 7 46.83 8.78 -7.65
N PHE A 8 46.71 7.85 -8.60
CA PHE A 8 45.50 7.70 -9.40
C PHE A 8 44.47 6.92 -8.57
N SER A 9 43.46 7.65 -8.07
CA SER A 9 42.28 7.04 -7.47
C SER A 9 41.37 6.54 -8.60
N LEU A 10 41.38 5.26 -8.89
CA LEU A 10 40.40 4.59 -9.74
C LEU A 10 39.10 4.39 -8.94
N THR A 11 38.19 5.35 -9.06
CA THR A 11 36.78 5.14 -8.67
C THR A 11 36.12 4.25 -9.72
N LEU A 12 36.08 2.95 -9.45
CA LEU A 12 35.18 2.05 -10.16
C LEU A 12 33.74 2.44 -9.85
N PRO A 13 32.88 2.66 -10.86
CA PRO A 13 31.47 2.82 -10.61
C PRO A 13 30.95 1.48 -10.03
N MET A 14 30.44 1.49 -8.79
CA MET A 14 29.66 0.37 -8.29
C MET A 14 28.42 0.23 -9.19
N ALA A 15 28.49 -0.72 -10.10
CA ALA A 15 27.31 -1.18 -10.83
C ALA A 15 26.33 -1.72 -9.78
N VAL A 16 25.24 -0.98 -9.57
CA VAL A 16 24.09 -1.49 -8.81
C VAL A 16 23.59 -2.68 -9.63
N HIS A 17 24.01 -3.88 -9.24
CA HIS A 17 23.47 -5.11 -9.80
C HIS A 17 21.96 -5.10 -9.48
N ALA A 18 21.16 -4.85 -10.47
CA ALA A 18 19.71 -5.03 -10.41
C ALA A 18 19.47 -6.51 -10.14
N GLN A 19 19.40 -6.88 -8.85
CA GLN A 19 19.04 -8.24 -8.47
C GLN A 19 17.64 -8.49 -9.00
N SER A 20 17.47 -9.47 -9.87
CA SER A 20 16.18 -9.86 -10.41
C SER A 20 15.25 -10.20 -9.25
N LEU A 21 14.07 -9.55 -9.22
CA LEU A 21 13.05 -9.87 -8.23
C LEU A 21 12.57 -11.30 -8.45
N PRO A 22 12.30 -12.07 -7.39
CA PRO A 22 11.79 -13.43 -7.52
C PRO A 22 10.44 -13.44 -8.25
N VAL A 23 10.23 -14.45 -9.08
CA VAL A 23 8.95 -14.67 -9.79
C VAL A 23 8.18 -15.75 -9.05
N ILE A 24 7.00 -15.39 -8.54
CA ILE A 24 6.08 -16.34 -7.93
C ILE A 24 5.17 -16.88 -9.04
N ALA A 25 5.55 -18.01 -9.61
CA ALA A 25 4.87 -18.57 -10.79
C ALA A 25 3.43 -18.99 -10.51
N GLN A 26 3.16 -19.52 -9.31
CA GLN A 26 1.84 -20.05 -8.91
C GLN A 26 1.23 -19.20 -7.78
N HIS A 27 1.02 -17.90 -8.06
CA HIS A 27 0.32 -17.04 -7.08
C HIS A 27 -1.19 -17.30 -7.15
N PRO A 28 -1.86 -17.62 -6.01
CA PRO A 28 -3.28 -17.99 -6.00
C PRO A 28 -4.22 -16.89 -6.49
N ILE A 29 -3.85 -15.61 -6.36
CA ILE A 29 -4.63 -14.48 -6.91
C ILE A 29 -4.92 -14.64 -8.42
N LYS A 30 -4.07 -15.35 -9.16
CA LYS A 30 -4.29 -15.62 -10.59
C LYS A 30 -5.55 -16.45 -10.84
N ASN A 31 -5.90 -17.32 -9.91
CA ASN A 31 -7.12 -18.13 -9.99
C ASN A 31 -8.36 -17.25 -9.80
N VAL A 32 -8.30 -16.31 -8.85
CA VAL A 32 -9.36 -15.34 -8.60
C VAL A 32 -9.62 -14.50 -9.84
N ILE A 33 -8.56 -13.98 -10.47
CA ILE A 33 -8.65 -13.14 -11.66
C ILE A 33 -9.19 -13.90 -12.87
N LYS A 34 -8.81 -15.16 -13.04
CA LYS A 34 -9.31 -16.01 -14.15
C LYS A 34 -10.80 -16.32 -14.06
N ASN A 35 -11.33 -16.41 -12.84
CA ASN A 35 -12.74 -16.69 -12.59
C ASN A 35 -13.64 -15.46 -12.74
N LEU A 36 -13.02 -14.27 -12.89
CA LEU A 36 -13.77 -13.07 -13.22
C LEU A 36 -14.15 -13.13 -14.69
N GLU A 37 -15.43 -13.11 -14.99
CA GLU A 37 -15.92 -13.00 -16.37
C GLU A 37 -15.24 -11.81 -17.05
N GLN A 38 -14.50 -12.07 -18.14
CA GLN A 38 -13.89 -10.99 -18.91
C GLN A 38 -15.02 -10.13 -19.47
N PRO A 39 -15.05 -8.82 -19.23
CA PRO A 39 -15.96 -7.97 -19.97
C PRO A 39 -15.66 -8.15 -21.45
N THR A 40 -16.70 -8.39 -22.24
CA THR A 40 -16.66 -8.69 -23.67
C THR A 40 -15.67 -7.76 -24.38
N THR A 41 -14.66 -8.35 -24.94
CA THR A 41 -13.51 -7.70 -25.57
C THR A 41 -13.94 -6.88 -26.77
N GLN A 42 -14.08 -5.59 -26.63
CA GLN A 42 -13.90 -4.63 -27.72
C GLN A 42 -13.33 -3.33 -27.13
N GLN A 43 -12.04 -3.30 -26.95
CA GLN A 43 -11.21 -2.08 -26.95
C GLN A 43 -9.76 -2.45 -26.61
N THR A 44 -9.14 -3.18 -27.52
CA THR A 44 -7.68 -3.30 -27.55
C THR A 44 -7.15 -2.12 -28.39
N GLN A 45 -6.12 -1.48 -27.82
CA GLN A 45 -5.21 -0.55 -28.48
C GLN A 45 -5.67 0.91 -28.63
N GLN A 46 -5.40 1.70 -27.60
CA GLN A 46 -4.75 2.98 -27.81
C GLN A 46 -3.85 3.27 -26.59
N LYS A 47 -2.61 2.79 -26.67
CA LYS A 47 -1.51 3.35 -25.87
C LYS A 47 -1.21 4.76 -26.40
N THR A 48 -2.00 5.72 -26.03
CA THR A 48 -1.62 7.10 -26.12
C THR A 48 -0.68 7.38 -24.95
N LYS A 49 0.62 7.48 -25.25
CA LYS A 49 1.59 8.17 -24.38
C LYS A 49 1.09 9.60 -24.17
N GLN A 50 0.24 9.82 -23.19
CA GLN A 50 0.10 11.13 -22.61
C GLN A 50 1.26 11.30 -21.61
N ASN A 51 2.39 11.79 -22.10
CA ASN A 51 3.34 12.55 -21.30
C ASN A 51 2.64 13.85 -20.87
N LYS A 52 1.66 13.76 -19.98
CA LYS A 52 1.31 14.89 -19.14
C LYS A 52 2.40 14.94 -18.09
N SER A 53 3.24 15.96 -18.14
CA SER A 53 3.97 16.46 -16.97
C SER A 53 2.98 16.42 -15.81
N ILE A 54 3.18 15.48 -14.87
CA ILE A 54 2.30 15.33 -13.71
C ILE A 54 2.54 16.60 -12.92
N ALA A 55 1.56 17.51 -12.96
CA ALA A 55 1.59 18.69 -12.12
C ALA A 55 1.83 18.20 -10.70
N GLN A 56 2.82 18.77 -10.03
CA GLN A 56 3.25 18.37 -8.69
C GLN A 56 2.03 18.11 -7.78
N MET A 57 1.85 16.88 -7.34
CA MET A 57 0.71 16.53 -6.49
C MET A 57 0.81 17.28 -5.17
N ARG A 58 -0.24 18.00 -4.82
CA ARG A 58 -0.48 18.55 -3.49
C ARG A 58 -1.62 17.75 -2.90
N ILE A 59 -1.29 16.85 -1.99
CA ILE A 59 -2.20 15.84 -1.46
C ILE A 59 -2.68 16.25 -0.09
N MET A 60 -3.98 16.09 0.16
CA MET A 60 -4.57 16.11 1.49
C MET A 60 -5.06 14.70 1.81
N HIS A 61 -4.57 14.13 2.89
CA HIS A 61 -5.06 12.86 3.43
C HIS A 61 -6.26 13.16 4.32
N ILE A 62 -7.37 12.46 4.12
CA ILE A 62 -8.63 12.65 4.83
C ILE A 62 -9.06 11.35 5.45
N ASP A 63 -9.18 11.40 6.75
CA ASP A 63 -9.65 10.32 7.60
C ASP A 63 -11.15 10.52 7.86
N LEU A 64 -11.98 9.61 7.37
CA LEU A 64 -13.45 9.71 7.50
C LEU A 64 -13.95 9.42 8.92
N ASP A 65 -13.13 8.79 9.77
CA ASP A 65 -13.49 8.60 11.18
C ASP A 65 -13.66 9.93 11.91
N TYR A 66 -12.95 10.99 11.49
CA TYR A 66 -13.13 12.35 12.01
C TYR A 66 -14.30 13.12 11.38
N VAL A 67 -14.92 12.59 10.32
CA VAL A 67 -16.07 13.20 9.66
C VAL A 67 -17.36 12.52 10.10
N PHE A 68 -17.30 11.23 10.33
CA PHE A 68 -18.44 10.43 10.76
C PHE A 68 -19.02 10.93 12.09
N ASP A 69 -20.33 10.92 12.18
CA ASP A 69 -21.07 11.12 13.43
C ASP A 69 -22.38 10.32 13.38
N THR A 70 -22.81 9.81 14.52
CA THR A 70 -24.10 9.12 14.66
C THR A 70 -25.26 10.07 14.53
N ASP A 71 -25.10 11.34 14.98
CA ASP A 71 -26.03 12.44 14.66
C ASP A 71 -25.79 12.90 13.21
N LYS A 72 -26.76 12.61 12.34
CA LYS A 72 -26.70 12.98 10.92
C LYS A 72 -26.60 14.48 10.67
N ALA A 73 -27.17 15.31 11.54
CA ALA A 73 -27.01 16.74 11.43
C ALA A 73 -25.59 17.19 11.76
N GLN A 74 -24.95 16.57 12.77
CA GLN A 74 -23.54 16.83 13.07
C GLN A 74 -22.63 16.31 11.95
N GLN A 75 -22.86 15.10 11.46
CA GLN A 75 -22.11 14.55 10.32
C GLN A 75 -22.17 15.50 9.11
N GLN A 76 -23.35 16.05 8.81
CA GLN A 76 -23.48 17.02 7.72
C GLN A 76 -22.68 18.32 7.97
N ARG A 77 -22.64 18.82 9.21
CA ARG A 77 -21.78 19.95 9.59
C ARG A 77 -20.30 19.61 9.43
N ASN A 78 -19.89 18.39 9.81
CA ASN A 78 -18.51 17.92 9.66
C ASN A 78 -18.10 17.85 8.18
N ILE A 79 -18.98 17.36 7.30
CA ILE A 79 -18.74 17.36 5.84
C ILE A 79 -18.58 18.80 5.33
N GLN A 80 -19.45 19.72 5.72
CA GLN A 80 -19.33 21.12 5.30
C GLN A 80 -18.01 21.75 5.76
N ALA A 81 -17.61 21.51 7.01
CA ALA A 81 -16.34 21.97 7.55
C ALA A 81 -15.13 21.36 6.79
N LEU A 82 -15.22 20.09 6.41
CA LEU A 82 -14.21 19.44 5.58
C LEU A 82 -14.10 20.12 4.20
N ILE A 83 -15.22 20.35 3.51
CA ILE A 83 -15.24 21.01 2.20
C ILE A 83 -14.62 22.41 2.29
N GLN A 84 -14.98 23.19 3.31
CA GLN A 84 -14.37 24.51 3.53
C GLN A 84 -12.85 24.42 3.76
N ARG A 85 -12.39 23.43 4.50
CA ARG A 85 -10.95 23.19 4.72
C ARG A 85 -10.23 22.84 3.41
N ILE A 86 -10.84 21.98 2.58
CA ILE A 86 -10.29 21.64 1.24
C ILE A 86 -10.21 22.89 0.36
N GLN A 87 -11.22 23.72 0.35
CA GLN A 87 -11.23 24.99 -0.41
C GLN A 87 -10.14 25.96 0.05
N ASN A 88 -9.85 26.00 1.35
CA ASN A 88 -8.81 26.86 1.92
C ASN A 88 -7.39 26.34 1.60
N ILE A 89 -7.15 25.03 1.74
CA ILE A 89 -5.84 24.39 1.51
C ILE A 89 -5.55 24.25 0.01
N ARG A 90 -6.58 24.07 -0.81
CA ARG A 90 -6.50 23.89 -2.27
C ARG A 90 -5.58 22.75 -2.72
N PRO A 91 -5.74 21.53 -2.18
CA PRO A 91 -5.06 20.37 -2.73
C PRO A 91 -5.57 20.11 -4.15
N ASN A 92 -4.77 19.47 -4.99
CA ASN A 92 -5.22 18.98 -6.28
C ASN A 92 -5.55 17.49 -6.25
N THR A 93 -5.13 16.80 -5.19
CA THR A 93 -5.34 15.37 -4.99
C THR A 93 -5.77 15.11 -3.54
N ILE A 94 -6.66 14.14 -3.36
CA ILE A 94 -7.10 13.68 -2.03
C ILE A 94 -6.86 12.18 -1.92
N PHE A 95 -6.32 11.77 -0.79
CA PHE A 95 -6.39 10.40 -0.29
C PHE A 95 -7.53 10.33 0.72
N LEU A 96 -8.57 9.60 0.41
CA LEU A 96 -9.81 9.54 1.17
C LEU A 96 -9.97 8.14 1.78
N GLN A 97 -10.01 8.05 3.10
CA GLN A 97 -10.24 6.80 3.83
C GLN A 97 -11.60 6.21 3.46
N ALA A 98 -11.64 4.90 3.15
CA ALA A 98 -12.88 4.20 2.83
C ALA A 98 -13.26 3.15 3.89
N PHE A 99 -12.46 2.96 4.91
CA PHE A 99 -12.68 2.03 6.03
C PHE A 99 -12.82 2.79 7.35
N ALA A 100 -13.21 2.10 8.40
CA ALA A 100 -13.26 2.61 9.76
C ALA A 100 -12.51 1.67 10.70
N ASP A 101 -11.77 2.28 11.63
CA ASP A 101 -10.98 1.61 12.68
C ASP A 101 -11.32 2.26 14.04
N PRO A 102 -12.53 1.98 14.58
CA PRO A 102 -13.01 2.64 15.79
C PRO A 102 -12.25 2.25 17.06
N ASP A 103 -11.57 1.11 17.09
CA ASP A 103 -10.77 0.67 18.23
C ASP A 103 -9.27 1.05 18.10
N ALA A 104 -8.90 1.67 16.98
CA ALA A 104 -7.58 2.18 16.68
C ALA A 104 -6.46 1.11 16.74
N ASN A 105 -6.78 -0.11 16.31
CA ASN A 105 -5.80 -1.20 16.21
C ASN A 105 -5.07 -1.24 14.86
N GLY A 106 -5.47 -0.40 13.90
CA GLY A 106 -4.91 -0.27 12.56
C GLY A 106 -5.58 -1.18 11.51
N SER A 107 -6.58 -1.98 11.89
CA SER A 107 -7.32 -2.84 10.99
C SER A 107 -8.71 -2.28 10.73
N ALA A 108 -9.30 -2.61 9.58
CA ALA A 108 -10.65 -2.17 9.27
C ALA A 108 -11.68 -3.07 9.96
N ASP A 109 -12.47 -2.52 10.89
CA ASP A 109 -13.62 -3.18 11.51
C ASP A 109 -14.89 -3.00 10.70
N GLN A 110 -15.01 -1.86 10.05
CA GLN A 110 -16.17 -1.44 9.30
C GLN A 110 -15.71 -0.68 8.05
N VAL A 111 -16.64 -0.40 7.16
CA VAL A 111 -16.36 0.39 5.96
C VAL A 111 -17.39 1.50 5.76
N TYR A 112 -17.03 2.47 4.91
CA TYR A 112 -17.89 3.60 4.52
C TYR A 112 -18.51 3.44 3.13
N PHE A 113 -18.69 2.18 2.68
CA PHE A 113 -19.29 1.84 1.39
C PHE A 113 -20.02 0.50 1.46
N GLU A 114 -20.99 0.30 0.59
CA GLU A 114 -21.74 -0.95 0.48
C GLU A 114 -20.87 -2.10 -0.01
N ASN A 115 -20.93 -3.25 0.66
CA ASN A 115 -20.24 -4.48 0.31
C ASN A 115 -20.90 -5.70 0.97
N CYS A 116 -20.48 -6.92 0.56
CA CYS A 116 -21.08 -8.17 1.02
C CYS A 116 -20.44 -8.78 2.29
N TYR A 117 -19.31 -8.27 2.77
CA TYR A 117 -18.50 -8.96 3.78
C TYR A 117 -18.28 -8.17 5.06
N MET A 118 -17.99 -6.89 4.94
CA MET A 118 -17.70 -6.01 6.07
C MET A 118 -18.94 -5.30 6.58
N PRO A 119 -19.07 -5.09 7.89
CA PRO A 119 -20.10 -4.21 8.42
C PRO A 119 -19.96 -2.82 7.82
N VAL A 120 -21.08 -2.26 7.33
CA VAL A 120 -21.15 -0.90 6.80
C VAL A 120 -21.47 0.07 7.95
N ARG A 121 -20.54 0.98 8.26
CA ARG A 121 -20.75 2.00 9.29
C ARG A 121 -21.68 3.09 8.80
N ASP A 122 -21.47 3.52 7.57
CA ASP A 122 -22.29 4.48 6.83
C ASP A 122 -21.86 4.46 5.36
N ASN A 123 -22.68 4.94 4.44
CA ASN A 123 -22.29 5.17 3.05
C ASN A 123 -21.65 6.57 2.89
N LEU A 124 -20.72 6.90 3.79
CA LEU A 124 -20.13 8.22 3.91
C LEU A 124 -19.12 8.51 2.80
N PHE A 125 -18.41 7.48 2.32
CA PHE A 125 -17.39 7.66 1.27
C PHE A 125 -17.98 8.28 0.02
N GLN A 126 -19.08 7.73 -0.49
CA GLN A 126 -19.76 8.24 -1.69
C GLN A 126 -20.29 9.66 -1.48
N GLN A 127 -20.86 9.94 -0.30
CA GLN A 127 -21.36 11.29 0.04
C GLN A 127 -20.23 12.33 -0.01
N VAL A 128 -19.11 12.04 0.66
CA VAL A 128 -17.96 12.96 0.70
C VAL A 128 -17.31 13.09 -0.67
N LEU A 129 -17.15 11.99 -1.42
CA LEU A 129 -16.62 12.02 -2.79
C LEU A 129 -17.44 12.95 -3.70
N GLN A 130 -18.76 12.86 -3.64
CA GLN A 130 -19.66 13.73 -4.40
C GLN A 130 -19.52 15.21 -3.99
N GLN A 131 -19.46 15.50 -2.69
CA GLN A 131 -19.26 16.87 -2.19
C GLN A 131 -17.91 17.46 -2.63
N ILE A 132 -16.84 16.67 -2.59
CA ILE A 132 -15.53 17.08 -3.09
C ILE A 132 -15.62 17.42 -4.58
N ARG A 133 -16.20 16.55 -5.39
CA ARG A 133 -16.32 16.74 -6.84
C ARG A 133 -17.17 17.97 -7.21
N GLN A 134 -18.22 18.24 -6.47
CA GLN A 134 -19.14 19.34 -6.77
C GLN A 134 -18.66 20.71 -6.27
N ASN A 135 -17.95 20.74 -5.14
CA ASN A 135 -17.71 21.96 -4.40
C ASN A 135 -16.23 22.36 -4.27
N THR A 136 -15.30 21.62 -4.91
CA THR A 136 -13.87 21.92 -4.81
C THR A 136 -13.18 21.86 -6.16
N GLN A 137 -11.92 22.28 -6.20
CA GLN A 137 -11.06 22.20 -7.39
C GLN A 137 -10.17 20.96 -7.42
N VAL A 138 -10.48 19.97 -6.58
CA VAL A 138 -9.74 18.70 -6.53
C VAL A 138 -9.87 17.97 -7.86
N GLN A 139 -8.73 17.57 -8.41
CA GLN A 139 -8.65 16.89 -9.71
C GLN A 139 -8.71 15.38 -9.57
N HIS A 140 -8.09 14.85 -8.51
CA HIS A 140 -7.95 13.42 -8.30
C HIS A 140 -8.33 13.02 -6.88
N VAL A 141 -9.10 11.94 -6.76
CA VAL A 141 -9.43 11.32 -5.47
C VAL A 141 -9.01 9.85 -5.53
N TYR A 142 -8.15 9.46 -4.61
CA TYR A 142 -7.74 8.08 -4.40
C TYR A 142 -8.43 7.55 -3.14
N ALA A 143 -8.99 6.37 -3.22
CA ALA A 143 -9.48 5.69 -2.03
C ALA A 143 -8.30 5.09 -1.25
N TRP A 144 -8.24 5.35 0.04
CA TRP A 144 -7.29 4.70 0.94
C TRP A 144 -7.96 3.46 1.54
N LEU A 145 -7.40 2.29 1.25
CA LEU A 145 -7.97 0.98 1.58
C LEU A 145 -6.91 -0.01 2.05
N PRO A 146 -7.19 -0.83 3.06
CA PRO A 146 -6.36 -1.97 3.43
C PRO A 146 -6.36 -3.04 2.34
N VAL A 147 -5.27 -3.83 2.28
CA VAL A 147 -5.20 -5.04 1.46
C VAL A 147 -5.45 -6.29 2.31
N LEU A 148 -4.77 -6.40 3.42
CA LEU A 148 -4.85 -7.56 4.32
C LEU A 148 -5.58 -7.26 5.63
N ALA A 149 -5.51 -6.00 6.11
CA ALA A 149 -5.98 -5.60 7.44
C ALA A 149 -7.51 -5.44 7.49
N TRP A 150 -8.22 -6.53 7.24
CA TRP A 150 -9.66 -6.64 7.33
C TRP A 150 -10.04 -7.50 8.52
N GLU A 151 -10.73 -6.92 9.50
CA GLU A 151 -11.26 -7.62 10.66
C GLU A 151 -12.72 -8.02 10.40
N LEU A 152 -12.89 -9.15 9.72
CA LEU A 152 -14.21 -9.63 9.36
C LEU A 152 -14.94 -10.28 10.54
N PRO A 153 -16.29 -10.37 10.48
CA PRO A 153 -17.07 -11.08 11.48
C PRO A 153 -16.58 -12.51 11.75
N LYS A 154 -16.55 -12.90 13.02
CA LYS A 154 -15.92 -14.16 13.50
C LYS A 154 -16.56 -15.45 12.99
N ASP A 155 -17.82 -15.39 12.55
CA ASP A 155 -18.56 -16.51 12.00
C ASP A 155 -18.03 -17.00 10.64
N GLN A 156 -17.18 -16.21 9.97
CA GLN A 156 -16.65 -16.54 8.65
C GLN A 156 -15.51 -17.57 8.65
N GLN A 157 -14.99 -17.97 9.81
CA GLN A 157 -13.92 -18.97 9.96
C GLN A 157 -12.73 -18.72 9.04
N LEU A 158 -12.12 -17.53 9.14
CA LEU A 158 -11.01 -17.09 8.31
C LEU A 158 -9.66 -17.34 8.97
N ASN A 159 -8.64 -17.51 8.15
CA ASN A 159 -7.27 -17.63 8.60
C ASN A 159 -6.59 -16.26 8.58
N TYR A 160 -6.09 -15.85 9.74
CA TYR A 160 -5.34 -14.60 9.90
C TYR A 160 -3.84 -14.85 9.92
N VAL A 161 -3.06 -13.82 9.60
CA VAL A 161 -1.60 -13.84 9.73
C VAL A 161 -1.22 -14.21 11.16
N GLN A 162 -0.34 -15.19 11.32
CA GLN A 162 0.13 -15.65 12.62
C GLN A 162 1.55 -15.16 12.90
N HIS A 163 1.73 -14.60 14.08
CA HIS A 163 3.05 -14.25 14.56
C HIS A 163 3.72 -15.46 15.21
N ARG A 164 5.01 -15.66 14.94
CA ARG A 164 5.79 -16.81 15.43
C ARG A 164 5.76 -17.03 16.96
N GLN A 165 5.63 -15.95 17.72
CA GLN A 165 5.56 -16.01 19.19
C GLN A 165 4.13 -16.27 19.70
N GLY A 166 3.21 -16.57 18.80
CA GLY A 166 1.80 -16.76 19.07
C GLY A 166 0.98 -15.47 19.04
N GLY A 167 -0.31 -15.63 18.72
CA GLY A 167 -1.24 -14.50 18.60
C GLY A 167 -1.02 -13.64 17.37
N GLN A 168 -1.70 -12.52 17.36
CA GLN A 168 -1.55 -11.44 16.39
C GLN A 168 -0.78 -10.31 17.07
N LYS A 169 0.08 -9.64 16.33
CA LYS A 169 0.80 -8.44 16.77
C LYS A 169 0.73 -7.39 15.66
N GLY A 170 0.42 -6.17 16.04
CA GLY A 170 0.09 -5.13 15.08
C GLY A 170 -1.28 -5.38 14.43
N TYR A 171 -1.43 -5.06 13.18
CA TYR A 171 -2.67 -5.21 12.41
C TYR A 171 -3.21 -6.64 12.43
N ILE A 172 -4.52 -6.77 12.59
CA ILE A 172 -5.25 -8.02 12.36
C ILE A 172 -5.39 -8.17 10.85
N ARG A 173 -4.62 -9.09 10.26
CA ARG A 173 -4.51 -9.23 8.80
C ARG A 173 -4.96 -10.61 8.36
N LEU A 174 -5.79 -10.68 7.32
CA LEU A 174 -6.09 -11.91 6.63
C LEU A 174 -4.81 -12.53 6.07
N SER A 175 -4.60 -13.84 6.28
CA SER A 175 -3.45 -14.51 5.69
C SER A 175 -3.52 -14.47 4.17
N PRO A 176 -2.49 -13.93 3.49
CA PRO A 176 -2.48 -13.86 2.03
C PRO A 176 -2.26 -15.22 1.35
N PHE A 177 -2.02 -16.26 2.12
CA PHE A 177 -1.79 -17.62 1.63
C PHE A 177 -3.06 -18.44 1.52
N GLU A 178 -4.18 -17.97 2.08
CA GLU A 178 -5.48 -18.64 2.05
C GLU A 178 -6.33 -18.16 0.88
N GLN A 179 -6.73 -19.06 -0.02
CA GLN A 179 -7.51 -18.73 -1.22
C GLN A 179 -8.83 -18.03 -0.87
N LYS A 180 -9.56 -18.52 0.14
CA LYS A 180 -10.83 -17.93 0.58
C LYS A 180 -10.66 -16.45 0.99
N ASN A 181 -9.55 -16.12 1.67
CA ASN A 181 -9.24 -14.75 2.05
C ASN A 181 -9.02 -13.85 0.82
N LEU A 182 -8.30 -14.37 -0.19
CA LEU A 182 -8.04 -13.63 -1.43
C LEU A 182 -9.33 -13.38 -2.22
N ASP A 183 -10.24 -14.36 -2.26
CA ASP A 183 -11.54 -14.22 -2.89
C ASP A 183 -12.35 -13.09 -2.23
N ILE A 184 -12.41 -13.08 -0.90
CA ILE A 184 -13.10 -12.05 -0.11
C ILE A 184 -12.48 -10.66 -0.34
N ILE A 185 -11.14 -10.55 -0.26
CA ILE A 185 -10.45 -9.28 -0.49
C ILE A 185 -10.79 -8.72 -1.87
N VAL A 186 -10.75 -9.56 -2.90
CA VAL A 186 -11.06 -9.15 -4.27
C VAL A 186 -12.52 -8.72 -4.39
N ASP A 187 -13.44 -9.41 -3.73
CA ASP A 187 -14.86 -9.07 -3.75
C ASP A 187 -15.14 -7.74 -3.07
N ILE A 188 -14.50 -7.45 -1.92
CA ILE A 188 -14.60 -6.15 -1.23
C ILE A 188 -14.14 -5.02 -2.18
N TYR A 189 -13.01 -5.20 -2.86
CA TYR A 189 -12.51 -4.20 -3.83
C TYR A 189 -13.41 -4.06 -5.04
N ARG A 190 -14.04 -5.13 -5.49
CA ARG A 190 -15.02 -5.11 -6.59
C ARG A 190 -16.27 -4.35 -6.20
N ASP A 191 -16.84 -4.65 -5.03
CA ASP A 191 -18.00 -3.95 -4.50
C ASP A 191 -17.71 -2.45 -4.35
N PHE A 192 -16.52 -2.11 -3.85
CA PHE A 192 -16.08 -0.72 -3.74
C PHE A 192 -16.07 0.01 -5.08
N ILE A 193 -15.37 -0.53 -6.08
CA ILE A 193 -15.13 0.18 -7.34
C ILE A 193 -16.39 0.29 -8.22
N GLN A 194 -17.35 -0.62 -8.07
CA GLN A 194 -18.61 -0.58 -8.79
C GLN A 194 -19.43 0.67 -8.45
N HIS A 195 -19.34 1.15 -7.21
CA HIS A 195 -20.18 2.24 -6.72
C HIS A 195 -19.42 3.55 -6.48
N ASN A 196 -18.09 3.52 -6.47
CA ASN A 196 -17.26 4.67 -6.10
C ASN A 196 -16.27 5.01 -7.22
N PRO A 197 -16.59 5.97 -8.11
CA PRO A 197 -15.78 6.32 -9.27
C PRO A 197 -14.56 7.17 -8.89
N VAL A 198 -13.57 6.56 -8.23
CA VAL A 198 -12.30 7.17 -7.85
C VAL A 198 -11.28 7.19 -8.99
N ASP A 199 -10.24 8.03 -8.91
CA ASP A 199 -9.17 8.11 -9.91
C ASP A 199 -8.03 7.16 -9.61
N GLY A 200 -7.92 6.72 -8.37
CA GLY A 200 -6.89 5.79 -7.93
C GLY A 200 -7.22 5.13 -6.60
N VAL A 201 -6.29 4.27 -6.19
CA VAL A 201 -6.30 3.65 -4.86
C VAL A 201 -4.93 3.83 -4.22
N LEU A 202 -4.92 4.21 -2.95
CA LEU A 202 -3.78 4.11 -2.06
C LEU A 202 -3.94 2.83 -1.25
N TYR A 203 -3.07 1.85 -1.49
CA TYR A 203 -2.99 0.66 -0.65
C TYR A 203 -2.32 1.02 0.68
N HIS A 204 -2.98 0.67 1.76
CA HIS A 204 -2.52 0.89 3.12
C HIS A 204 -1.17 0.21 3.39
N ASP A 205 -0.48 0.59 4.46
CA ASP A 205 0.81 0.03 4.86
C ASP A 205 0.75 -1.40 5.41
N ASP A 206 -0.44 -1.96 5.50
CA ASP A 206 -0.73 -3.34 5.90
C ASP A 206 -0.25 -4.41 4.91
N VAL A 207 0.18 -4.02 3.72
CA VAL A 207 0.81 -4.91 2.72
C VAL A 207 2.21 -5.26 3.18
N THR A 208 2.28 -5.99 4.30
CA THR A 208 3.52 -6.29 5.01
C THR A 208 3.48 -7.66 5.69
N LEU A 209 4.64 -8.31 5.79
CA LEU A 209 4.89 -9.50 6.60
C LEU A 209 6.28 -9.38 7.20
N SER A 210 6.37 -9.36 8.52
CA SER A 210 7.63 -9.29 9.22
C SER A 210 8.44 -10.60 9.10
N ASP A 211 9.65 -10.62 9.61
CA ASP A 211 10.47 -11.83 9.75
C ASP A 211 9.87 -12.87 10.71
N TYR A 212 8.92 -12.45 11.56
CA TYR A 212 8.12 -13.31 12.44
C TYR A 212 6.83 -13.85 11.78
N GLU A 213 6.47 -13.42 10.58
CA GLU A 213 5.17 -13.64 9.94
C GLU A 213 5.30 -14.10 8.49
N ASP A 214 4.32 -14.73 7.92
CA ASP A 214 3.25 -15.49 8.52
C ASP A 214 3.81 -16.83 8.99
N SER A 215 3.53 -17.24 10.24
CA SER A 215 4.02 -18.48 10.82
C SER A 215 2.99 -19.62 10.77
N SER A 216 1.90 -19.46 10.03
CA SER A 216 0.87 -20.48 9.85
C SER A 216 1.40 -21.69 9.10
N ALA A 217 0.78 -22.83 9.32
CA ALA A 217 1.12 -24.06 8.61
C ALA A 217 0.91 -23.93 7.09
N LEU A 218 -0.04 -23.10 6.66
CA LEU A 218 -0.30 -22.85 5.25
C LEU A 218 0.82 -22.00 4.63
N ALA A 219 1.22 -20.91 5.28
CA ALA A 219 2.33 -20.09 4.84
C ALA A 219 3.63 -20.92 4.72
N HIS A 220 3.89 -21.81 5.67
CA HIS A 220 5.06 -22.69 5.61
C HIS A 220 5.05 -23.60 4.38
N LYS A 221 3.89 -24.08 3.89
CA LYS A 221 3.82 -24.84 2.63
C LYS A 221 4.27 -24.00 1.44
N TYR A 222 3.86 -22.74 1.37
CA TYR A 222 4.33 -21.82 0.32
C TYR A 222 5.84 -21.57 0.41
N TYR A 223 6.36 -21.35 1.60
CA TYR A 223 7.79 -21.14 1.77
C TYR A 223 8.62 -22.37 1.35
N GLN A 224 8.14 -23.58 1.64
CA GLN A 224 8.76 -24.81 1.15
C GLN A 224 8.70 -24.92 -0.37
N GLN A 225 7.58 -24.56 -1.01
CA GLN A 225 7.47 -24.50 -2.46
C GLN A 225 8.44 -23.48 -3.08
N TRP A 226 8.78 -22.42 -2.34
CA TRP A 226 9.79 -21.44 -2.75
C TRP A 226 11.23 -21.92 -2.48
N GLY A 227 11.41 -23.13 -1.96
CA GLY A 227 12.71 -23.75 -1.71
C GLY A 227 13.37 -23.39 -0.38
N PHE A 228 12.57 -22.96 0.62
CA PHE A 228 13.08 -22.67 1.95
C PHE A 228 12.88 -23.85 2.89
N SER A 229 13.93 -24.17 3.68
CA SER A 229 13.85 -25.21 4.69
C SER A 229 13.01 -24.75 5.90
N HIS A 230 12.38 -25.69 6.58
CA HIS A 230 11.64 -25.40 7.81
C HIS A 230 12.51 -24.74 8.91
N ARG A 231 13.82 -24.88 8.86
CA ARG A 231 14.74 -24.30 9.86
C ARG A 231 14.78 -22.78 9.84
N ILE A 232 14.48 -22.16 8.70
CA ILE A 232 14.52 -20.69 8.54
C ILE A 232 13.55 -20.00 9.54
N PHE A 233 12.48 -20.68 9.92
CA PHE A 233 11.48 -20.14 10.87
C PHE A 233 11.88 -20.31 12.33
N LYS A 234 12.88 -21.15 12.63
CA LYS A 234 13.39 -21.37 13.98
C LYS A 234 14.51 -20.40 14.33
N ASP A 235 15.16 -19.83 13.34
CA ASP A 235 16.29 -18.92 13.54
C ASP A 235 16.16 -17.66 12.68
N LEU A 236 15.89 -16.52 13.33
CA LEU A 236 15.80 -15.21 12.68
C LEU A 236 17.17 -14.73 12.13
N ARG A 237 18.26 -15.32 12.55
CA ARG A 237 19.61 -15.03 12.05
C ARG A 237 20.02 -15.97 10.93
N HIS A 238 19.10 -16.84 10.47
CA HIS A 238 19.38 -17.74 9.35
C HIS A 238 19.82 -16.94 8.12
N PRO A 239 20.90 -17.31 7.43
CA PRO A 239 21.45 -16.51 6.31
C PRO A 239 20.48 -16.32 5.14
N GLU A 240 19.46 -17.16 5.03
CA GLU A 240 18.44 -17.03 3.98
C GLU A 240 17.26 -16.10 4.33
N GLN A 241 17.22 -15.47 5.51
CA GLN A 241 16.12 -14.58 5.89
C GLN A 241 15.95 -13.43 4.88
N ALA A 242 17.05 -12.82 4.43
CA ALA A 242 16.98 -11.77 3.42
C ALA A 242 16.43 -12.28 2.07
N ARG A 243 16.69 -13.53 1.70
CA ARG A 243 16.12 -14.14 0.49
C ARG A 243 14.64 -14.42 0.66
N LEU A 244 14.22 -14.94 1.82
CA LEU A 244 12.80 -15.15 2.13
C LEU A 244 12.02 -13.84 2.11
N ALA A 245 12.57 -12.75 2.66
CA ALA A 245 11.95 -11.43 2.64
C ALA A 245 11.63 -10.99 1.21
N LYS A 246 12.56 -11.15 0.26
CA LYS A 246 12.32 -10.84 -1.16
C LYS A 246 11.17 -11.64 -1.77
N TYR A 247 11.01 -12.91 -1.38
CA TYR A 247 9.89 -13.73 -1.83
C TYR A 247 8.56 -13.26 -1.22
N LYS A 248 8.56 -12.89 0.07
CA LYS A 248 7.38 -12.30 0.71
C LYS A 248 6.99 -10.97 0.03
N THR A 249 7.96 -10.09 -0.20
CA THR A 249 7.75 -8.82 -0.93
C THR A 249 7.13 -9.09 -2.30
N ALA A 250 7.74 -9.96 -3.11
CA ALA A 250 7.22 -10.27 -4.44
C ALA A 250 5.83 -10.90 -4.41
N TYR A 251 5.54 -11.70 -3.40
CA TYR A 251 4.23 -12.33 -3.22
C TYR A 251 3.16 -11.29 -2.90
N LEU A 252 3.41 -10.41 -1.94
CA LEU A 252 2.48 -9.35 -1.55
C LEU A 252 2.24 -8.34 -2.69
N ASP A 253 3.31 -7.95 -3.39
CA ASP A 253 3.17 -7.01 -4.52
C ASP A 253 2.41 -7.65 -5.70
N GLN A 254 2.54 -8.96 -5.92
CA GLN A 254 1.73 -9.66 -6.93
C GLN A 254 0.26 -9.75 -6.51
N LEU A 255 -0.03 -9.90 -5.21
CA LEU A 255 -1.40 -9.82 -4.70
C LEU A 255 -2.00 -8.44 -5.01
N ALA A 256 -1.33 -7.37 -4.62
CA ALA A 256 -1.79 -6.01 -4.89
C ALA A 256 -1.95 -5.73 -6.40
N ALA A 257 -1.03 -6.24 -7.23
CA ALA A 257 -1.15 -6.16 -8.69
C ALA A 257 -2.37 -6.91 -9.21
N GLY A 258 -2.72 -8.05 -8.62
CA GLY A 258 -3.94 -8.80 -8.95
C GLY A 258 -5.21 -7.99 -8.64
N ILE A 259 -5.29 -7.41 -7.44
CA ILE A 259 -6.38 -6.50 -7.07
C ILE A 259 -6.46 -5.32 -8.05
N THR A 260 -5.31 -4.73 -8.40
CA THR A 260 -5.24 -3.63 -9.37
C THR A 260 -5.81 -4.04 -10.73
N GLN A 261 -5.57 -5.27 -11.20
CA GLN A 261 -6.15 -5.77 -12.44
C GLN A 261 -7.68 -5.83 -12.38
N VAL A 262 -8.24 -6.25 -11.24
CA VAL A 262 -9.69 -6.25 -11.02
C VAL A 262 -10.24 -4.82 -11.08
N LEU A 263 -9.64 -3.89 -10.37
CA LEU A 263 -10.06 -2.49 -10.38
C LEU A 263 -10.01 -1.88 -11.80
N LYS A 264 -8.98 -2.20 -12.57
CA LYS A 264 -8.82 -1.72 -13.95
C LYS A 264 -9.82 -2.32 -14.95
N GLN A 265 -10.54 -3.37 -14.61
CA GLN A 265 -11.67 -3.85 -15.41
C GLN A 265 -12.83 -2.83 -15.38
N TYR A 266 -13.03 -2.15 -14.26
CA TYR A 266 -14.06 -1.13 -14.10
C TYR A 266 -13.55 0.27 -14.47
N LYS A 267 -12.29 0.57 -14.16
CA LYS A 267 -11.66 1.85 -14.48
C LYS A 267 -10.26 1.65 -15.09
N PRO A 268 -10.14 1.54 -16.42
CA PRO A 268 -8.87 1.19 -17.10
C PRO A 268 -7.70 2.12 -16.82
N ASN A 269 -7.96 3.40 -16.56
CA ASN A 269 -6.95 4.42 -16.27
C ASN A 269 -6.69 4.64 -14.76
N LEU A 270 -7.22 3.76 -13.90
CA LEU A 270 -7.02 3.86 -12.46
C LEU A 270 -5.52 3.74 -12.12
N LEU A 271 -5.03 4.63 -11.27
CA LEU A 271 -3.67 4.63 -10.78
C LEU A 271 -3.59 4.09 -9.35
N VAL A 272 -2.48 3.48 -8.99
CA VAL A 272 -2.29 2.91 -7.66
C VAL A 272 -1.04 3.47 -6.99
N ALA A 273 -1.19 3.81 -5.73
CA ALA A 273 -0.11 4.13 -4.81
C ALA A 273 -0.04 3.08 -3.70
N ARG A 274 1.09 2.94 -3.03
CA ARG A 274 1.19 2.17 -1.80
C ARG A 274 1.84 2.98 -0.70
N ASN A 275 1.41 2.82 0.53
CA ASN A 275 2.13 3.30 1.70
C ASN A 275 3.42 2.49 1.91
N MET A 276 4.51 3.18 2.16
CA MET A 276 5.81 2.58 2.44
C MET A 276 6.38 3.10 3.77
N TYR A 277 6.83 2.19 4.61
CA TYR A 277 7.53 2.54 5.83
C TYR A 277 8.83 3.29 5.54
N ALA A 278 9.05 4.40 6.24
CA ALA A 278 10.22 5.26 6.02
C ALA A 278 11.56 4.51 6.12
N PRO A 279 11.80 3.58 7.06
CA PRO A 279 13.06 2.85 7.15
C PRO A 279 13.45 2.05 5.90
N VAL A 280 12.47 1.63 5.08
CA VAL A 280 12.72 0.88 3.84
C VAL A 280 13.54 1.69 2.84
N VAL A 281 13.43 3.02 2.88
CA VAL A 281 14.06 3.92 1.92
C VAL A 281 15.58 4.02 2.12
N PRO A 282 16.09 4.40 3.33
CA PRO A 282 17.52 4.47 3.58
C PRO A 282 18.15 3.11 3.92
N GLN A 283 17.39 2.11 4.33
CA GLN A 283 17.86 0.84 4.87
C GLN A 283 17.24 -0.33 4.11
N PRO A 284 17.77 -0.73 2.93
CA PRO A 284 17.20 -1.82 2.12
C PRO A 284 17.07 -3.16 2.86
N GLN A 285 17.90 -3.42 3.89
CA GLN A 285 17.79 -4.60 4.74
C GLN A 285 16.51 -4.67 5.56
N SER A 286 15.82 -3.55 5.78
CA SER A 286 14.53 -3.51 6.48
C SER A 286 13.40 -4.19 5.69
N GLU A 287 13.64 -4.58 4.43
CA GLU A 287 12.78 -5.49 3.69
C GLU A 287 12.47 -6.77 4.50
N GLN A 288 13.40 -7.21 5.36
CA GLN A 288 13.17 -8.36 6.23
C GLN A 288 12.05 -8.12 7.27
N TRP A 289 11.87 -6.88 7.69
CA TRP A 289 10.90 -6.52 8.73
C TRP A 289 9.54 -6.11 8.15
N PHE A 290 9.53 -5.63 6.91
CA PHE A 290 8.33 -5.05 6.31
C PHE A 290 7.84 -5.77 5.04
N ALA A 291 8.65 -6.68 4.45
CA ALA A 291 8.39 -7.22 3.13
C ALA A 291 8.06 -6.12 2.11
N GLN A 292 8.80 -5.02 2.17
CA GLN A 292 8.70 -3.87 1.26
C GLN A 292 10.06 -3.52 0.72
N SER A 293 10.14 -3.14 -0.55
CA SER A 293 11.38 -2.63 -1.14
C SER A 293 11.13 -1.59 -2.21
N MET A 294 12.04 -0.62 -2.33
CA MET A 294 11.96 0.43 -3.34
C MET A 294 11.89 -0.14 -4.77
N PRO A 295 12.76 -1.09 -5.19
CA PRO A 295 12.69 -1.65 -6.55
C PRO A 295 11.36 -2.33 -6.86
N SER A 296 10.82 -3.10 -5.91
CA SER A 296 9.55 -3.81 -6.09
C SER A 296 8.39 -2.82 -6.20
N THR A 297 8.38 -1.81 -5.35
CA THR A 297 7.32 -0.79 -5.36
C THR A 297 7.25 -0.09 -6.72
N TYR A 298 8.36 0.39 -7.27
CA TYR A 298 8.36 1.04 -8.60
C TYR A 298 8.04 0.10 -9.76
N ARG A 299 8.09 -1.21 -9.55
CA ARG A 299 7.68 -2.20 -10.54
C ARG A 299 6.16 -2.42 -10.57
N TYR A 300 5.52 -2.43 -9.40
CA TYR A 300 4.13 -2.88 -9.26
C TYR A 300 3.10 -1.76 -9.05
N TYR A 301 3.53 -0.57 -8.59
CA TYR A 301 2.65 0.55 -8.29
C TYR A 301 3.03 1.77 -9.13
N ASP A 302 2.06 2.63 -9.40
CA ASP A 302 2.31 3.88 -10.12
C ASP A 302 3.05 4.90 -9.24
N TYR A 303 2.73 4.95 -7.93
CA TYR A 303 3.35 5.84 -6.94
C TYR A 303 3.78 5.09 -5.68
N ASN A 304 4.84 5.62 -5.08
CA ASN A 304 5.34 5.23 -3.77
C ASN A 304 5.04 6.35 -2.77
N ALA A 305 4.12 6.11 -1.83
CA ALA A 305 3.75 7.03 -0.77
C ALA A 305 4.54 6.70 0.50
N ILE A 306 5.68 7.37 0.67
CA ILE A 306 6.58 7.17 1.80
C ILE A 306 6.00 7.87 3.03
N MET A 307 5.80 7.14 4.11
CA MET A 307 5.35 7.64 5.40
C MET A 307 6.47 8.45 6.07
N ALA A 308 6.66 9.69 5.62
CA ALA A 308 7.71 10.58 6.09
C ALA A 308 7.30 11.23 7.42
N MET A 309 7.20 10.40 8.48
CA MET A 309 6.62 10.72 9.77
C MET A 309 7.67 10.68 10.89
N PRO A 310 8.44 11.76 11.10
CA PRO A 310 9.60 11.76 12.02
C PRO A 310 9.23 11.49 13.48
N TYR A 311 8.01 11.83 13.91
CA TYR A 311 7.56 11.52 15.29
C TYR A 311 7.28 10.03 15.45
N MET A 312 6.64 9.40 14.46
CA MET A 312 6.42 7.95 14.46
C MET A 312 7.76 7.19 14.49
N GLU A 313 8.75 7.67 13.73
CA GLU A 313 10.09 7.10 13.65
C GLU A 313 11.00 7.57 14.82
N GLN A 314 10.48 8.32 15.78
CA GLN A 314 11.22 8.85 16.94
C GLN A 314 12.51 9.57 16.54
N SER A 315 12.50 10.26 15.41
CA SER A 315 13.66 10.99 14.90
C SER A 315 13.92 12.24 15.74
N LYS A 316 15.15 12.42 16.17
CA LYS A 316 15.58 13.62 16.94
C LYS A 316 15.87 14.81 16.03
N ASP A 317 16.22 14.58 14.77
CA ASP A 317 16.51 15.62 13.77
C ASP A 317 15.59 15.43 12.58
N HIS A 318 14.45 16.12 12.60
CA HIS A 318 13.43 16.03 11.56
C HIS A 318 13.95 16.52 10.19
N LYS A 319 14.78 17.58 10.19
CA LYS A 319 15.35 18.10 8.95
C LYS A 319 16.25 17.06 8.28
N LYS A 320 17.14 16.46 9.05
CA LYS A 320 18.02 15.40 8.57
C LYS A 320 17.20 14.21 8.09
N PHE A 321 16.16 13.79 8.83
CA PHE A 321 15.27 12.70 8.46
C PHE A 321 14.66 12.92 7.06
N TYR A 322 14.07 14.08 6.79
CA TYR A 322 13.50 14.39 5.48
C TYR A 322 14.56 14.42 4.38
N LEU A 323 15.71 15.02 4.62
CA LEU A 323 16.80 15.10 3.65
C LEU A 323 17.34 13.70 3.29
N ASP A 324 17.50 12.83 4.28
CA ASP A 324 17.94 11.45 4.09
C ASP A 324 16.91 10.65 3.25
N LEU A 325 15.61 10.78 3.52
CA LEU A 325 14.57 10.16 2.71
C LEU A 325 14.61 10.62 1.26
N ILE A 326 14.68 11.94 1.03
CA ILE A 326 14.75 12.52 -0.31
C ILE A 326 15.99 12.02 -1.07
N GLN A 327 17.16 12.05 -0.43
CA GLN A 327 18.42 11.63 -1.03
C GLN A 327 18.39 10.13 -1.43
N HIS A 328 17.81 9.29 -0.57
CA HIS A 328 17.73 7.86 -0.85
C HIS A 328 16.65 7.52 -1.86
N ALA A 329 15.49 8.18 -1.83
CA ALA A 329 14.44 8.01 -2.82
C ALA A 329 14.93 8.37 -4.24
N LYS A 330 15.72 9.44 -4.39
CA LYS A 330 16.32 9.85 -5.67
C LYS A 330 17.25 8.80 -6.31
N LYS A 331 17.73 7.83 -5.57
CA LYS A 331 18.51 6.71 -6.14
C LYS A 331 17.65 5.80 -7.02
N TYR A 332 16.34 5.77 -6.79
CA TYR A 332 15.37 4.94 -7.49
C TYR A 332 14.44 5.74 -8.41
N ASP A 333 14.15 6.96 -8.04
CA ASP A 333 13.31 7.91 -8.77
C ASP A 333 14.00 9.29 -8.77
N PRO A 334 14.94 9.53 -9.72
CA PRO A 334 15.81 10.71 -9.71
C PRO A 334 15.08 12.04 -9.68
N ASN A 335 13.93 12.13 -10.34
CA ASN A 335 13.10 13.33 -10.40
C ASN A 335 12.01 13.38 -9.33
N LEU A 336 11.81 12.30 -8.58
CA LEU A 336 10.71 12.11 -7.63
C LEU A 336 9.33 12.21 -8.28
N ASP A 337 9.21 11.83 -9.56
CA ASP A 337 7.96 11.90 -10.33
C ASP A 337 6.92 10.87 -9.87
N ARG A 338 7.37 9.82 -9.22
CA ARG A 338 6.56 8.71 -8.70
C ARG A 338 6.66 8.55 -7.18
N THR A 339 7.24 9.55 -6.49
CA THR A 339 7.47 9.54 -5.05
C THR A 339 6.59 10.57 -4.38
N ILE A 340 5.82 10.13 -3.39
CA ILE A 340 4.99 10.96 -2.52
C ILE A 340 5.61 10.89 -1.11
N PHE A 341 5.71 12.04 -0.44
CA PHE A 341 6.10 12.08 0.98
C PHE A 341 4.86 12.46 1.79
N GLU A 342 4.38 11.52 2.59
CA GLU A 342 3.27 11.75 3.52
C GLU A 342 3.82 12.36 4.81
N LEU A 343 3.48 13.61 5.04
CA LEU A 343 3.96 14.37 6.18
C LEU A 343 3.00 14.21 7.36
N GLN A 344 3.56 13.99 8.54
CA GLN A 344 2.79 13.93 9.77
C GLN A 344 2.43 15.35 10.23
N THR A 345 1.14 15.60 10.41
CA THR A 345 0.66 16.80 11.10
C THR A 345 0.48 16.48 12.58
N VAL A 346 1.07 17.27 13.45
CA VAL A 346 0.92 17.18 14.90
C VAL A 346 0.36 18.49 15.42
N ASN A 347 -0.54 18.40 16.38
CA ASN A 347 -1.10 19.57 17.09
C ASN A 347 -0.17 20.01 18.21
#